data_979aa6d4ad87ce55cdf8c583ae289bd1
#
_entry.id   979aa6d4ad87ce55cdf8c583ae289bd1
#
_cell.length_a   1.000
_cell.length_b   1.000
_cell.length_c   1.000
_cell.angle_alpha   90.00
_cell.angle_beta   90.00
_cell.angle_gamma   90.00
#
_symmetry.space_group_name_H-M   'P 1'
#
loop_
_entity.id
_entity.type
_entity.pdbx_description
1 polymer ?
#
loop_
_entity_poly.entity_id
_entity_poly.type
_entity_poly.pdbx_seq_one_letter_code
_entity_poly.pdbx_strand_id
1 'polypeptide(L)'
;MEINFIANEIVYEVTEYNSYLVGFADDKNEPKEYVIVERALEFDEQDIKLGMDSYYFEYSDQSNSGYGLCDKVILRQNEIVFSAKHKCMDDITSITVSYKDIKEYRKMLSNIFGDILVIE
;
A
#
# COMPACT_ATOMS: atom_id res chain seq x y z
N MET A 1 14.08 10.51 3.73
CA MET A 1 14.41 9.32 4.53
C MET A 1 13.85 8.08 3.87
N GLU A 2 14.63 7.05 3.75
CA GLU A 2 14.21 5.77 3.22
C GLU A 2 13.92 4.80 4.35
N ILE A 3 12.78 4.11 4.29
CA ILE A 3 12.36 3.12 5.27
C ILE A 3 12.51 1.72 4.66
N ASN A 4 13.01 0.78 5.45
CA ASN A 4 13.12 -0.62 5.04
C ASN A 4 12.67 -1.53 6.18
N PHE A 5 11.79 -2.49 5.90
CA PHE A 5 11.47 -3.52 6.88
C PHE A 5 11.12 -4.84 6.18
N ILE A 6 11.14 -5.92 6.96
CA ILE A 6 10.83 -7.26 6.47
C ILE A 6 9.40 -7.61 6.92
N ALA A 7 8.55 -7.93 5.95
CA ALA A 7 7.21 -8.39 6.25
C ALA A 7 7.24 -9.89 6.54
N ASN A 8 6.87 -10.26 7.76
CA ASN A 8 6.71 -11.64 8.16
C ASN A 8 5.25 -12.09 8.08
N GLU A 9 4.35 -11.14 7.89
CA GLU A 9 2.93 -11.41 7.68
C GLU A 9 2.42 -10.55 6.53
N ILE A 10 1.73 -11.18 5.58
CA ILE A 10 1.07 -10.48 4.48
C ILE A 10 -0.37 -10.96 4.46
N VAL A 11 -1.32 -10.02 4.50
CA VAL A 11 -2.75 -10.31 4.39
C VAL A 11 -3.29 -9.67 3.13
N TYR A 12 -4.28 -10.33 2.53
CA TYR A 12 -4.97 -9.79 1.37
C TYR A 12 -6.41 -10.30 1.37
N GLU A 13 -7.32 -9.41 1.01
CA GLU A 13 -8.73 -9.78 0.97
C GLU A 13 -9.54 -8.80 0.14
N VAL A 14 -10.71 -9.26 -0.31
CA VAL A 14 -11.79 -8.38 -0.73
C VAL A 14 -12.66 -8.22 0.51
N THR A 15 -12.72 -7.01 1.06
CA THR A 15 -13.38 -6.76 2.34
C THR A 15 -14.91 -6.79 2.20
N GLU A 16 -15.60 -6.87 3.34
CA GLU A 16 -17.07 -6.78 3.38
C GLU A 16 -17.59 -5.42 2.88
N TYR A 17 -16.73 -4.41 2.80
CA TYR A 17 -17.06 -3.08 2.29
C TYR A 17 -16.77 -2.93 0.79
N ASN A 18 -16.56 -4.05 0.09
CA ASN A 18 -16.24 -4.08 -1.34
C ASN A 18 -14.99 -3.28 -1.68
N SER A 19 -13.91 -3.59 -1.00
CA SER A 19 -12.59 -3.02 -1.30
C SER A 19 -11.53 -4.09 -1.39
N TYR A 20 -10.49 -3.84 -2.18
CA TYR A 20 -9.27 -4.64 -2.20
C TYR A 20 -8.38 -4.16 -1.07
N LEU A 21 -7.86 -5.06 -0.26
CA LEU A 21 -6.95 -4.72 0.84
C LEU A 21 -5.74 -5.63 0.83
N VAL A 22 -4.54 -5.05 0.94
CA VAL A 22 -3.30 -5.78 1.14
C VAL A 22 -2.55 -5.12 2.30
N GLY A 23 -2.10 -5.93 3.25
CA GLY A 23 -1.34 -5.45 4.40
C GLY A 23 -0.02 -6.21 4.54
N PHE A 24 1.03 -5.48 4.86
CA PHE A 24 2.37 -6.02 5.14
C PHE A 24 2.73 -5.63 6.56
N ALA A 25 3.14 -6.59 7.39
CA ALA A 25 3.52 -6.31 8.77
C ALA A 25 4.79 -7.06 9.14
N ASP A 26 5.64 -6.46 9.96
CA ASP A 26 6.85 -7.11 10.46
C ASP A 26 6.54 -8.22 11.46
N ASP A 27 5.47 -8.08 12.22
CA ASP A 27 5.03 -9.09 13.19
C ASP A 27 3.51 -9.21 13.15
N LYS A 28 3.03 -10.46 13.19
CA LYS A 28 1.60 -10.76 13.15
C LYS A 28 0.85 -10.29 14.40
N ASN A 29 1.48 -10.41 15.56
CA ASN A 29 0.81 -10.17 16.85
C ASN A 29 1.05 -8.76 17.39
N GLU A 30 2.27 -8.23 17.19
CA GLU A 30 2.65 -6.90 17.69
C GLU A 30 3.38 -6.14 16.58
N PRO A 31 2.67 -5.71 15.53
CA PRO A 31 3.31 -5.02 14.42
C PRO A 31 3.88 -3.67 14.86
N LYS A 32 5.18 -3.50 14.68
CA LYS A 32 5.89 -2.23 14.92
C LYS A 32 5.97 -1.42 13.64
N GLU A 33 6.13 -2.12 12.50
CA GLU A 33 6.13 -1.51 11.18
C GLU A 33 5.14 -2.26 10.30
N TYR A 34 4.30 -1.50 9.61
CA TYR A 34 3.32 -2.06 8.69
C TYR A 34 3.02 -1.09 7.55
N VAL A 35 2.56 -1.64 6.44
CA VAL A 35 1.96 -0.88 5.34
C VAL A 35 0.60 -1.50 5.04
N ILE A 36 -0.42 -0.68 4.97
CA ILE A 36 -1.76 -1.09 4.53
C ILE A 36 -2.11 -0.29 3.29
N VAL A 37 -2.56 -1.00 2.25
CA VAL A 37 -3.08 -0.37 1.03
C VAL A 37 -4.46 -0.93 0.76
N GLU A 38 -5.37 -0.05 0.36
CA GLU A 38 -6.77 -0.42 0.14
C GLU A 38 -7.37 0.43 -0.97
N ARG A 39 -8.25 -0.16 -1.77
CA ARG A 39 -8.98 0.57 -2.80
C ARG A 39 -10.39 -0.01 -2.95
N ALA A 40 -11.39 0.85 -3.00
CA ALA A 40 -12.76 0.43 -3.28
C ALA A 40 -12.85 -0.16 -4.70
N LEU A 41 -13.68 -1.21 -4.86
CA LEU A 41 -13.93 -1.80 -6.17
C LEU A 41 -14.60 -0.81 -7.11
N GLU A 42 -15.46 0.06 -6.57
CA GLU A 42 -16.15 1.09 -7.31
C GLU A 42 -16.15 2.39 -6.51
N PHE A 43 -16.15 3.53 -7.22
CA PHE A 43 -16.25 4.84 -6.60
C PHE A 43 -17.61 5.44 -6.92
N ASP A 44 -18.29 6.02 -5.90
CA ASP A 44 -19.51 6.78 -6.10
C ASP A 44 -19.20 8.29 -6.20
N GLU A 45 -20.23 9.10 -6.41
CA GLU A 45 -20.08 10.55 -6.55
C GLU A 45 -19.52 11.19 -5.28
N GLN A 46 -19.86 10.66 -4.11
CA GLN A 46 -19.37 11.15 -2.84
C GLN A 46 -17.87 10.87 -2.68
N ASP A 47 -17.42 9.69 -3.08
CA ASP A 47 -16.00 9.36 -3.07
C ASP A 47 -15.19 10.34 -3.91
N ILE A 48 -15.68 10.65 -5.11
CA ILE A 48 -15.03 11.59 -6.02
C ILE A 48 -14.98 12.99 -5.41
N LYS A 49 -16.09 13.47 -4.84
CA LYS A 49 -16.16 14.79 -4.21
C LYS A 49 -15.19 14.94 -3.03
N LEU A 50 -14.99 13.86 -2.26
CA LEU A 50 -14.14 13.88 -1.09
C LEU A 50 -12.67 13.57 -1.39
N GLY A 51 -12.33 13.36 -2.67
CA GLY A 51 -10.98 13.01 -3.07
C GLY A 51 -10.59 11.59 -2.68
N MET A 52 -11.56 10.71 -2.46
CA MET A 52 -11.36 9.31 -2.07
C MET A 52 -11.44 8.36 -3.25
N ASP A 53 -11.36 8.88 -4.48
CA ASP A 53 -11.40 8.10 -5.73
C ASP A 53 -10.00 7.61 -6.12
N SER A 54 -9.27 7.08 -5.15
CA SER A 54 -7.92 6.54 -5.32
C SER A 54 -7.69 5.46 -4.26
N TYR A 55 -6.46 4.93 -4.18
CA TYR A 55 -6.10 3.98 -3.14
C TYR A 55 -5.78 4.71 -1.84
N TYR A 56 -6.10 4.06 -0.72
CA TYR A 56 -5.69 4.48 0.62
C TYR A 56 -4.35 3.85 0.95
N PHE A 57 -3.46 4.60 1.59
CA PHE A 57 -2.14 4.15 1.99
C PHE A 57 -1.87 4.55 3.44
N GLU A 58 -1.34 3.63 4.24
CA GLU A 58 -0.97 3.91 5.62
C GLU A 58 0.33 3.20 5.96
N TYR A 59 1.27 3.93 6.56
CA TYR A 59 2.52 3.36 7.07
C TYR A 59 2.64 3.62 8.56
N SER A 60 2.60 2.55 9.36
CA SER A 60 2.90 2.48 10.81
C SER A 60 2.16 3.44 11.73
N ASP A 61 1.57 4.51 11.22
CA ASP A 61 0.87 5.51 12.01
C ASP A 61 -0.12 6.24 11.09
N GLN A 62 -1.26 6.62 11.64
CA GLN A 62 -2.27 7.38 10.90
C GLN A 62 -1.75 8.75 10.43
N SER A 63 -0.70 9.28 11.04
CA SER A 63 -0.07 10.52 10.57
C SER A 63 0.62 10.34 9.21
N ASN A 64 0.92 9.09 8.83
CA ASN A 64 1.48 8.72 7.52
C ASN A 64 0.44 7.98 6.69
N SER A 65 -0.74 8.56 6.57
CA SER A 65 -1.85 7.93 5.84
C SER A 65 -2.58 8.93 4.96
N GLY A 66 -3.25 8.42 3.95
CA GLY A 66 -4.06 9.23 3.05
C GLY A 66 -4.29 8.56 1.71
N TYR A 67 -4.96 9.28 0.82
CA TYR A 67 -5.27 8.79 -0.52
C TYR A 67 -4.22 9.25 -1.51
N GLY A 68 -3.74 8.31 -2.35
CA GLY A 68 -2.84 8.63 -3.44
C GLY A 68 -1.48 9.18 -3.01
N LEU A 69 -0.89 8.66 -1.93
CA LEU A 69 0.36 9.18 -1.37
C LEU A 69 1.62 8.79 -2.15
N CYS A 70 1.52 7.81 -3.04
CA CYS A 70 2.68 7.31 -3.80
C CYS A 70 2.63 7.81 -5.24
N ASP A 71 3.79 8.14 -5.81
CA ASP A 71 3.90 8.47 -7.23
C ASP A 71 4.29 7.25 -8.07
N LYS A 72 4.90 6.24 -7.46
CA LYS A 72 5.33 5.02 -8.13
C LYS A 72 5.42 3.89 -7.13
N VAL A 73 5.05 2.67 -7.55
CA VAL A 73 5.21 1.46 -6.77
C VAL A 73 5.90 0.42 -7.66
N ILE A 74 7.02 -0.12 -7.18
CA ILE A 74 7.79 -1.13 -7.91
C ILE A 74 7.63 -2.47 -7.22
N LEU A 75 7.08 -3.45 -7.93
CA LEU A 75 6.86 -4.79 -7.43
C LEU A 75 7.90 -5.74 -7.99
N ARG A 76 8.68 -6.35 -7.10
CA ARG A 76 9.68 -7.36 -7.44
C ARG A 76 9.33 -8.68 -6.77
N GLN A 77 10.08 -9.73 -7.09
CA GLN A 77 9.81 -11.06 -6.54
C GLN A 77 9.90 -11.09 -5.00
N ASN A 78 10.85 -10.39 -4.42
CA ASN A 78 11.14 -10.44 -2.98
C ASN A 78 11.02 -9.10 -2.27
N GLU A 79 10.53 -8.06 -2.94
CA GLU A 79 10.33 -6.77 -2.32
C GLU A 79 9.34 -5.92 -3.08
N ILE A 80 8.76 -4.96 -2.39
CA ILE A 80 7.93 -3.92 -3.00
C ILE A 80 8.42 -2.58 -2.50
N VAL A 81 8.56 -1.60 -3.42
CA VAL A 81 9.05 -0.27 -3.10
C VAL A 81 7.96 0.75 -3.36
N PHE A 82 7.57 1.47 -2.32
CA PHE A 82 6.60 2.55 -2.41
C PHE A 82 7.36 3.88 -2.42
N SER A 83 7.30 4.61 -3.53
CA SER A 83 7.91 5.93 -3.65
C SER A 83 6.88 6.99 -3.27
N ALA A 84 7.15 7.73 -2.19
CA ALA A 84 6.23 8.74 -1.69
C ALA A 84 6.24 9.99 -2.58
N LYS A 85 5.06 10.57 -2.78
CA LYS A 85 4.96 11.89 -3.41
C LYS A 85 5.65 12.92 -2.52
N HIS A 86 6.21 13.94 -3.14
CA HIS A 86 6.95 15.00 -2.45
C HIS A 86 6.11 15.61 -1.32
N LYS A 87 6.64 15.58 -0.11
CA LYS A 87 6.04 16.16 1.10
C LYS A 87 4.70 15.54 1.55
N CYS A 88 4.33 14.36 1.03
CA CYS A 88 3.09 13.70 1.44
C CYS A 88 3.24 12.87 2.71
N MET A 89 4.46 12.43 3.03
CA MET A 89 4.74 11.64 4.23
C MET A 89 5.94 12.21 5.00
N ASP A 90 5.85 13.49 5.38
CA ASP A 90 6.91 14.22 6.06
C ASP A 90 8.26 14.09 5.32
N ASP A 91 9.28 13.54 5.97
CA ASP A 91 10.60 13.34 5.36
C ASP A 91 10.79 11.95 4.76
N ILE A 92 9.76 11.11 4.73
CA ILE A 92 9.82 9.78 4.12
C ILE A 92 9.76 9.92 2.61
N THR A 93 10.78 9.39 1.91
CA THR A 93 10.87 9.43 0.46
C THR A 93 10.49 8.09 -0.18
N SER A 94 10.79 6.97 0.50
CA SER A 94 10.42 5.65 0.02
C SER A 94 10.31 4.66 1.17
N ILE A 95 9.52 3.61 0.95
CA ILE A 95 9.35 2.51 1.88
C ILE A 95 9.57 1.22 1.09
N THR A 96 10.57 0.43 1.48
CA THR A 96 10.84 -0.88 0.87
C THR A 96 10.44 -1.97 1.85
N VAL A 97 9.55 -2.85 1.42
CA VAL A 97 9.11 -3.99 2.20
C VAL A 97 9.63 -5.26 1.55
N SER A 98 10.44 -6.02 2.27
CA SER A 98 10.98 -7.30 1.80
C SER A 98 10.10 -8.45 2.29
N TYR A 99 9.93 -9.48 1.45
CA TYR A 99 9.08 -10.64 1.75
C TYR A 99 9.60 -11.86 1.00
N LYS A 100 9.07 -13.05 1.33
CA LYS A 100 9.52 -14.30 0.69
C LYS A 100 8.97 -14.46 -0.73
N ASP A 101 7.67 -14.27 -0.93
CA ASP A 101 7.02 -14.43 -2.22
C ASP A 101 5.70 -13.66 -2.23
N ILE A 102 5.37 -13.07 -3.40
CA ILE A 102 4.17 -12.23 -3.53
C ILE A 102 3.25 -12.66 -4.67
N LYS A 103 3.47 -13.81 -5.28
CA LYS A 103 2.73 -14.24 -6.47
C LYS A 103 1.21 -14.13 -6.32
N GLU A 104 0.68 -14.52 -5.16
CA GLU A 104 -0.76 -14.53 -4.90
C GLU A 104 -1.37 -13.13 -4.79
N TYR A 105 -0.57 -12.13 -4.43
CA TYR A 105 -1.05 -10.77 -4.17
C TYR A 105 -0.85 -9.82 -5.36
N ARG A 106 -0.13 -10.27 -6.37
CA ARG A 106 0.27 -9.43 -7.51
C ARG A 106 -0.93 -8.82 -8.23
N LYS A 107 -1.94 -9.63 -8.50
CA LYS A 107 -3.14 -9.16 -9.19
C LYS A 107 -3.90 -8.14 -8.35
N MET A 108 -4.01 -8.37 -7.06
CA MET A 108 -4.71 -7.45 -6.16
C MET A 108 -3.97 -6.11 -6.05
N LEU A 109 -2.64 -6.15 -5.98
CA LEU A 109 -1.83 -4.92 -5.99
C LEU A 109 -1.99 -4.15 -7.30
N SER A 110 -2.10 -4.85 -8.44
CA SER A 110 -2.38 -4.21 -9.72
C SER A 110 -3.73 -3.51 -9.72
N ASN A 111 -4.74 -4.11 -9.11
CA ASN A 111 -6.07 -3.51 -8.99
C ASN A 111 -6.06 -2.28 -8.08
N ILE A 112 -5.24 -2.31 -7.02
CA ILE A 112 -5.14 -1.19 -6.07
C ILE A 112 -4.41 -0.01 -6.69
N PHE A 113 -3.23 -0.22 -7.26
CA PHE A 113 -2.36 0.86 -7.72
C PHE A 113 -2.55 1.27 -9.18
N GLY A 114 -3.00 0.35 -10.04
CA GLY A 114 -3.21 0.68 -11.45
C GLY A 114 -1.91 1.10 -12.15
N ASP A 115 -1.95 2.26 -12.81
CA ASP A 115 -0.87 2.71 -13.70
C ASP A 115 0.45 3.02 -12.99
N ILE A 116 0.43 3.29 -11.70
CA ILE A 116 1.66 3.60 -10.97
C ILE A 116 2.44 2.36 -10.55
N LEU A 117 1.85 1.17 -10.70
CA LEU A 117 2.52 -0.09 -10.40
C LEU A 117 3.38 -0.54 -11.56
N VAL A 118 4.67 -0.76 -11.29
CA VAL A 118 5.63 -1.32 -12.23
C VAL A 118 6.05 -2.69 -11.72
N ILE A 119 5.86 -3.72 -12.53
CA ILE A 119 6.25 -5.09 -12.17
C ILE A 119 7.59 -5.39 -12.84
N GLU A 120 8.58 -5.67 -12.03
CA GLU A 120 9.92 -6.04 -12.49
C GLU A 120 10.23 -7.51 -12.31
#